data_88c7acacf9d6b765c77fe27c3586d990
#
_entry.id   88c7acacf9d6b765c77fe27c3586d990
#
_cell.length_a   1.000
_cell.length_b   1.000
_cell.length_c   1.000
_cell.angle_alpha   90.00
_cell.angle_beta   90.00
_cell.angle_gamma   90.00
#
_symmetry.space_group_name_H-M   'P 1'
#
loop_
_entity.id
_entity.type
_entity.pdbx_description
1 polymer ?
#
loop_
_entity_poly.entity_id
_entity_poly.type
_entity_poly.pdbx_seq_one_letter_code
_entity_poly.pdbx_strand_id
1 'polypeptide(L)'
;HSLATEAGIQTLKQGGNAFDAAVAVSSVLSVVEPISSGLGGGGFFLLHDARTGKDVFVDARETAPAAATPDKYLDKTGGLDRDRAENGPWAAGIPGLPAALVHVAENYGRLPLRQTLQPAIRIAREGFPVYGRFARGYAERSEVMQRYPGTREVFLRNGHAPKEGELFKQPELARTLELLAAKGFDGFYRGDTAKKLIAGVNKAGGHWTADELAGYRVKEREPLRFEYDGWDIVTAPPPSSGGIALAEMLQILEPWDLARLPQAERVHLVVEAMRRAFRDRTFYLGDPDFVQVPQRLMASADYAAGLRATIHPDKATPSALLSGAPTPLEDEETTHFSIIDAEGNRAAVTQTVNLLFGSGLIPSGTGVLLNNEMDDFALKPGTPNAFGVMGYDANAPEPGKRMLSSMTP
;
A
#
# COMPACT_ATOMS: atom_id res chain seq x y z
N HIS A 1 -9.55 12.65 0.56
CA HIS A 1 -10.92 12.89 0.03
C HIS A 1 -11.82 13.48 1.12
N SER A 2 -12.59 14.53 0.80
CA SER A 2 -13.41 15.27 1.78
C SER A 2 -14.40 14.41 2.56
N LEU A 3 -15.07 13.45 1.90
CA LEU A 3 -15.98 12.52 2.56
C LEU A 3 -15.28 11.62 3.59
N ALA A 4 -14.04 11.23 3.34
CA ALA A 4 -13.25 10.45 4.29
C ALA A 4 -12.81 11.30 5.48
N THR A 5 -12.36 12.54 5.24
CA THR A 5 -12.02 13.51 6.30
C THR A 5 -13.23 13.76 7.21
N GLU A 6 -14.41 13.99 6.61
CA GLU A 6 -15.66 14.19 7.38
C GLU A 6 -16.02 12.96 8.23
N ALA A 7 -15.85 11.75 7.69
CA ALA A 7 -16.09 10.53 8.45
C ALA A 7 -15.18 10.43 9.68
N GLY A 8 -13.90 10.76 9.54
CA GLY A 8 -12.94 10.81 10.65
C GLY A 8 -13.33 11.83 11.72
N ILE A 9 -13.68 13.06 11.30
CA ILE A 9 -14.11 14.14 12.20
C ILE A 9 -15.38 13.74 12.95
N GLN A 10 -16.36 13.15 12.27
CA GLN A 10 -17.60 12.70 12.92
C GLN A 10 -17.36 11.55 13.89
N THR A 11 -16.45 10.64 13.57
CA THR A 11 -16.05 9.56 14.48
C THR A 11 -15.44 10.11 15.79
N LEU A 12 -14.55 11.10 15.69
CA LEU A 12 -13.99 11.79 16.87
C LEU A 12 -15.08 12.50 17.69
N LYS A 13 -16.00 13.22 17.04
CA LYS A 13 -17.14 13.87 17.69
C LYS A 13 -18.09 12.90 18.41
N GLN A 14 -18.17 11.67 17.96
CA GLN A 14 -18.96 10.59 18.57
C GLN A 14 -18.27 9.88 19.74
N GLY A 15 -17.11 10.38 20.17
CA GLY A 15 -16.34 9.83 21.29
C GLY A 15 -15.31 8.77 20.91
N GLY A 16 -15.09 8.57 19.62
CA GLY A 16 -13.96 7.76 19.12
C GLY A 16 -12.62 8.44 19.34
N ASN A 17 -11.55 7.66 19.34
CA ASN A 17 -10.17 8.12 19.37
C ASN A 17 -9.57 8.21 17.95
N ALA A 18 -8.29 8.57 17.85
CA ALA A 18 -7.58 8.65 16.56
C ALA A 18 -7.60 7.34 15.77
N PHE A 19 -7.62 6.20 16.47
CA PHE A 19 -7.62 4.87 15.85
C PHE A 19 -8.98 4.51 15.26
N ASP A 20 -10.08 4.85 15.96
CA ASP A 20 -11.44 4.73 15.42
C ASP A 20 -11.62 5.61 14.19
N ALA A 21 -11.12 6.84 14.25
CA ALA A 21 -11.15 7.77 13.12
C ALA A 21 -10.31 7.23 11.94
N ALA A 22 -9.15 6.59 12.20
CA ALA A 22 -8.36 5.96 11.16
C ALA A 22 -9.10 4.82 10.44
N VAL A 23 -9.83 3.99 11.19
CA VAL A 23 -10.68 2.94 10.60
C VAL A 23 -11.79 3.54 9.74
N ALA A 24 -12.45 4.61 10.21
CA ALA A 24 -13.51 5.27 9.47
C ALA A 24 -13.00 5.95 8.19
N VAL A 25 -11.88 6.70 8.26
CA VAL A 25 -11.25 7.33 7.10
C VAL A 25 -10.82 6.29 6.09
N SER A 26 -10.09 5.27 6.53
CA SER A 26 -9.57 4.19 5.68
C SER A 26 -10.69 3.44 4.96
N SER A 27 -11.76 3.09 5.66
CA SER A 27 -12.91 2.41 5.07
C SER A 27 -13.67 3.29 4.05
N VAL A 28 -13.80 4.59 4.31
CA VAL A 28 -14.42 5.52 3.34
C VAL A 28 -13.54 5.71 2.12
N LEU A 29 -12.22 5.85 2.27
CA LEU A 29 -11.28 5.91 1.14
C LEU A 29 -11.39 4.67 0.25
N SER A 30 -11.58 3.48 0.84
CA SER A 30 -11.81 2.25 0.09
C SER A 30 -13.08 2.25 -0.78
N VAL A 31 -13.99 3.19 -0.53
CA VAL A 31 -15.22 3.38 -1.33
C VAL A 31 -15.06 4.50 -2.33
N VAL A 32 -14.49 5.65 -1.91
CA VAL A 32 -14.50 6.88 -2.71
C VAL A 32 -13.23 7.09 -3.54
N GLU A 33 -12.17 6.33 -3.28
CA GLU A 33 -10.91 6.38 -4.04
C GLU A 33 -10.52 5.01 -4.62
N PRO A 34 -11.40 4.32 -5.38
CA PRO A 34 -11.06 3.01 -5.94
C PRO A 34 -9.91 3.06 -6.97
N ILE A 35 -9.50 4.27 -7.35
CA ILE A 35 -8.32 4.51 -8.20
C ILE A 35 -7.01 4.27 -7.46
N SER A 36 -6.98 4.43 -6.13
CA SER A 36 -5.73 4.45 -5.33
C SER A 36 -5.75 3.51 -4.14
N SER A 37 -6.93 3.10 -3.65
CA SER A 37 -7.06 2.27 -2.46
C SER A 37 -8.35 1.45 -2.46
N GLY A 38 -8.45 0.41 -1.62
CA GLY A 38 -9.65 -0.41 -1.57
C GLY A 38 -9.54 -1.59 -0.61
N LEU A 39 -10.68 -2.23 -0.29
CA LEU A 39 -10.70 -3.44 0.53
C LEU A 39 -9.92 -4.61 -0.11
N GLY A 40 -9.70 -4.58 -1.42
CA GLY A 40 -8.88 -5.56 -2.12
C GLY A 40 -7.39 -5.29 -2.08
N GLY A 41 -6.94 -4.26 -1.35
CA GLY A 41 -5.57 -3.85 -1.18
C GLY A 41 -5.01 -4.08 0.21
N GLY A 42 -3.98 -3.32 0.55
CA GLY A 42 -3.33 -3.34 1.86
C GLY A 42 -2.89 -1.96 2.32
N GLY A 43 -2.10 -1.93 3.37
CA GLY A 43 -1.61 -0.69 3.92
C GLY A 43 -0.82 -0.85 5.21
N PHE A 44 -0.28 0.25 5.66
CA PHE A 44 0.48 0.39 6.88
C PHE A 44 -0.15 1.43 7.80
N PHE A 45 -0.25 1.09 9.07
CA PHE A 45 -0.78 1.97 10.11
C PHE A 45 0.30 2.16 11.17
N LEU A 46 0.85 3.36 11.27
CA LEU A 46 1.73 3.76 12.37
C LEU A 46 0.86 4.45 13.42
N LEU A 47 0.77 3.83 14.59
CA LEU A 47 -0.11 4.24 15.68
C LEU A 47 0.71 4.67 16.90
N HIS A 48 0.36 5.79 17.53
CA HIS A 48 0.92 6.28 18.78
C HIS A 48 -0.17 6.35 19.84
N ASP A 49 -0.06 5.57 20.91
CA ASP A 49 -0.90 5.68 22.12
C ASP A 49 -0.29 6.71 23.08
N ALA A 50 -0.89 7.89 23.14
CA ALA A 50 -0.39 8.98 23.99
C ALA A 50 -0.42 8.65 25.49
N ARG A 51 -1.33 7.78 25.94
CA ARG A 51 -1.43 7.37 27.35
C ARG A 51 -0.25 6.50 27.79
N THR A 52 0.26 5.65 26.91
CA THR A 52 1.38 4.74 27.20
C THR A 52 2.70 5.20 26.62
N GLY A 53 2.68 6.18 25.71
CA GLY A 53 3.84 6.60 24.93
C GLY A 53 4.34 5.54 23.94
N LYS A 54 3.53 4.51 23.65
CA LYS A 54 3.92 3.39 22.80
C LYS A 54 3.54 3.66 21.35
N ASP A 55 4.51 3.42 20.46
CA ASP A 55 4.27 3.35 19.03
C ASP A 55 4.20 1.90 18.57
N VAL A 56 3.31 1.63 17.62
CA VAL A 56 3.20 0.33 16.97
C VAL A 56 2.99 0.51 15.48
N PHE A 57 3.63 -0.34 14.69
CA PHE A 57 3.43 -0.39 13.26
C PHE A 57 2.60 -1.64 12.90
N VAL A 58 1.38 -1.43 12.41
CA VAL A 58 0.49 -2.49 11.94
C VAL A 58 0.74 -2.69 10.45
N ASP A 59 1.40 -3.80 10.14
CA ASP A 59 1.69 -4.24 8.78
C ASP A 59 0.52 -5.08 8.25
N ALA A 60 -0.23 -4.48 7.35
CA ALA A 60 -1.32 -5.10 6.61
C ALA A 60 -1.03 -5.13 5.10
N ARG A 61 0.27 -5.28 4.74
CA ARG A 61 0.68 -5.54 3.37
C ARG A 61 0.07 -6.84 2.88
N GLU A 62 -0.23 -6.92 1.62
CA GLU A 62 -0.70 -8.12 0.95
C GLU A 62 0.32 -9.26 1.05
N THR A 63 -0.14 -10.48 0.89
CA THR A 63 0.75 -11.65 0.84
C THR A 63 0.63 -12.35 -0.50
N ALA A 64 1.74 -12.90 -0.98
CA ALA A 64 1.77 -13.69 -2.20
C ALA A 64 0.91 -14.96 -2.06
N PRO A 65 0.00 -15.26 -3.00
CA PRO A 65 -0.68 -16.53 -3.08
C PRO A 65 0.33 -17.70 -3.27
N ALA A 66 0.01 -18.87 -2.75
CA ALA A 66 0.92 -20.04 -2.82
C ALA A 66 1.27 -20.47 -4.26
N ALA A 67 0.36 -20.22 -5.20
CA ALA A 67 0.58 -20.53 -6.60
C ALA A 67 1.44 -19.50 -7.35
N ALA A 68 1.71 -18.33 -6.75
CA ALA A 68 2.42 -17.22 -7.39
C ALA A 68 3.95 -17.39 -7.29
N THR A 69 4.50 -18.24 -8.14
CA THR A 69 5.95 -18.48 -8.28
C THR A 69 6.53 -17.67 -9.45
N PRO A 70 7.83 -17.31 -9.44
CA PRO A 70 8.43 -16.44 -10.46
C PRO A 70 8.18 -16.91 -11.91
N ASP A 71 8.18 -18.23 -12.17
CA ASP A 71 7.96 -18.81 -13.49
C ASP A 71 6.57 -18.47 -14.07
N LYS A 72 5.58 -18.17 -13.23
CA LYS A 72 4.23 -17.79 -13.65
C LYS A 72 4.17 -16.41 -14.32
N TYR A 73 5.17 -15.57 -14.08
CA TYR A 73 5.25 -14.21 -14.60
C TYR A 73 6.19 -14.08 -15.79
N LEU A 74 6.72 -15.20 -16.29
CA LEU A 74 7.56 -15.20 -17.49
C LEU A 74 6.77 -15.55 -18.74
N ASP A 75 7.07 -14.86 -19.82
CA ASP A 75 6.60 -15.18 -21.16
C ASP A 75 7.34 -16.38 -21.76
N LYS A 76 6.97 -16.80 -22.96
CA LYS A 76 7.58 -17.95 -23.67
C LYS A 76 9.05 -17.72 -24.03
N THR A 77 9.54 -16.49 -23.99
CA THR A 77 10.95 -16.14 -24.28
C THR A 77 11.76 -16.00 -23.00
N GLY A 78 11.15 -16.16 -21.83
CA GLY A 78 11.75 -15.92 -20.52
C GLY A 78 11.83 -14.44 -20.15
N GLY A 79 11.12 -13.57 -20.86
CA GLY A 79 10.89 -12.17 -20.51
C GLY A 79 9.80 -12.04 -19.42
N LEU A 80 9.76 -10.89 -18.72
CA LEU A 80 8.65 -10.59 -17.81
C LEU A 80 7.37 -10.34 -18.61
N ASP A 81 6.31 -11.10 -18.30
CA ASP A 81 4.95 -10.87 -18.80
C ASP A 81 4.31 -9.70 -18.00
N ARG A 82 4.47 -8.49 -18.52
CA ARG A 82 3.99 -7.28 -17.89
C ARG A 82 2.47 -7.29 -17.65
N ASP A 83 1.71 -7.75 -18.64
CA ASP A 83 0.25 -7.78 -18.50
C ASP A 83 -0.16 -8.70 -17.34
N ARG A 84 0.49 -9.83 -17.18
CA ARG A 84 0.23 -10.76 -16.07
C ARG A 84 0.71 -10.23 -14.72
N ALA A 85 1.81 -9.48 -14.69
CA ALA A 85 2.33 -8.86 -13.48
C ALA A 85 1.42 -7.75 -12.95
N GLU A 86 0.83 -6.98 -13.84
CA GLU A 86 0.10 -5.75 -13.52
C GLU A 86 -1.43 -5.90 -13.59
N ASN A 87 -1.96 -6.89 -14.34
CA ASN A 87 -3.40 -6.99 -14.64
C ASN A 87 -3.97 -8.38 -14.34
N GLY A 88 -5.19 -8.37 -13.79
CA GLY A 88 -5.97 -9.58 -13.58
C GLY A 88 -5.56 -10.40 -12.36
N PRO A 89 -5.92 -11.71 -12.37
CA PRO A 89 -5.91 -12.52 -11.15
C PRO A 89 -4.51 -12.87 -10.63
N TRP A 90 -3.49 -12.93 -11.50
CA TRP A 90 -2.12 -13.22 -11.10
C TRP A 90 -1.39 -12.00 -10.50
N ALA A 91 -1.85 -10.79 -10.83
CA ALA A 91 -1.33 -9.56 -10.27
C ALA A 91 -1.76 -9.34 -8.82
N ALA A 92 -2.83 -10.01 -8.37
CA ALA A 92 -3.44 -9.76 -7.06
C ALA A 92 -2.79 -10.58 -5.93
N GLY A 93 -2.26 -9.89 -4.92
CA GLY A 93 -1.93 -10.47 -3.62
C GLY A 93 -3.17 -10.65 -2.74
N ILE A 94 -3.06 -11.51 -1.71
CA ILE A 94 -4.13 -11.69 -0.71
C ILE A 94 -4.31 -10.38 0.05
N PRO A 95 -5.50 -9.78 0.05
CA PRO A 95 -5.74 -8.46 0.64
C PRO A 95 -5.45 -8.39 2.14
N GLY A 96 -4.88 -7.28 2.59
CA GLY A 96 -4.57 -7.04 3.99
C GLY A 96 -5.45 -6.00 4.69
N LEU A 97 -5.93 -5.01 3.94
CA LEU A 97 -6.63 -3.87 4.51
C LEU A 97 -7.87 -4.24 5.36
N PRO A 98 -8.76 -5.17 4.96
CA PRO A 98 -9.89 -5.54 5.81
C PRO A 98 -9.47 -6.09 7.18
N ALA A 99 -8.37 -6.86 7.22
CA ALA A 99 -7.83 -7.37 8.49
C ALA A 99 -7.28 -6.24 9.38
N ALA A 100 -6.63 -5.23 8.78
CA ALA A 100 -6.16 -4.06 9.51
C ALA A 100 -7.31 -3.27 10.14
N LEU A 101 -8.41 -3.04 9.39
CA LEU A 101 -9.58 -2.32 9.91
C LEU A 101 -10.16 -3.01 11.14
N VAL A 102 -10.29 -4.35 11.09
CA VAL A 102 -10.74 -5.15 12.22
C VAL A 102 -9.75 -5.08 13.37
N HIS A 103 -8.46 -5.33 13.10
CA HIS A 103 -7.41 -5.37 14.10
C HIS A 103 -7.26 -4.04 14.85
N VAL A 104 -7.25 -2.92 14.12
CA VAL A 104 -7.13 -1.58 14.72
C VAL A 104 -8.36 -1.23 15.55
N ALA A 105 -9.57 -1.52 15.06
CA ALA A 105 -10.80 -1.28 15.82
C ALA A 105 -10.86 -2.09 17.11
N GLU A 106 -10.51 -3.38 17.07
CA GLU A 106 -10.60 -4.28 18.22
C GLU A 106 -9.52 -4.06 19.28
N ASN A 107 -8.32 -3.66 18.91
CA ASN A 107 -7.18 -3.56 19.82
C ASN A 107 -6.86 -2.14 20.27
N TYR A 108 -7.25 -1.12 19.48
CA TYR A 108 -6.90 0.29 19.72
C TYR A 108 -8.11 1.22 19.76
N GLY A 109 -9.21 0.84 19.09
CA GLY A 109 -10.45 1.62 19.06
C GLY A 109 -11.24 1.58 20.37
N ARG A 110 -12.16 2.54 20.51
CA ARG A 110 -13.15 2.65 21.60
C ARG A 110 -14.56 2.35 21.12
N LEU A 111 -14.78 2.55 19.82
CA LEU A 111 -16.09 2.35 19.21
C LEU A 111 -16.20 0.96 18.59
N PRO A 112 -17.38 0.35 18.56
CA PRO A 112 -17.58 -0.90 17.84
C PRO A 112 -17.26 -0.74 16.35
N LEU A 113 -16.61 -1.75 15.74
CA LEU A 113 -16.25 -1.78 14.31
C LEU A 113 -17.45 -1.43 13.40
N ARG A 114 -18.67 -1.90 13.74
CA ARG A 114 -19.89 -1.56 12.99
C ARG A 114 -20.19 -0.06 12.94
N GLN A 115 -19.79 0.70 13.97
CA GLN A 115 -20.01 2.13 14.04
C GLN A 115 -18.98 2.87 13.17
N THR A 116 -17.72 2.47 13.24
CA THR A 116 -16.64 3.08 12.44
C THR A 116 -16.77 2.78 10.95
N LEU A 117 -17.34 1.64 10.55
CA LEU A 117 -17.61 1.30 9.16
C LEU A 117 -18.90 1.88 8.58
N GLN A 118 -19.82 2.40 9.43
CA GLN A 118 -21.12 2.89 8.99
C GLN A 118 -21.05 3.99 7.93
N PRO A 119 -20.14 4.99 7.98
CA PRO A 119 -20.00 5.99 6.94
C PRO A 119 -19.68 5.38 5.57
N ALA A 120 -18.75 4.43 5.51
CA ALA A 120 -18.37 3.74 4.28
C ALA A 120 -19.52 2.93 3.69
N ILE A 121 -20.25 2.17 4.54
CA ILE A 121 -21.43 1.38 4.14
C ILE A 121 -22.49 2.30 3.52
N ARG A 122 -22.78 3.43 4.16
CA ARG A 122 -23.76 4.42 3.68
C ARG A 122 -23.33 5.00 2.33
N ILE A 123 -22.09 5.49 2.21
CA ILE A 123 -21.57 6.09 0.97
C ILE A 123 -21.55 5.06 -0.17
N ALA A 124 -21.14 3.83 0.08
CA ALA A 124 -21.16 2.77 -0.93
C ALA A 124 -22.59 2.48 -1.44
N ARG A 125 -23.60 2.54 -0.55
CA ARG A 125 -25.00 2.30 -0.88
C ARG A 125 -25.67 3.49 -1.56
N GLU A 126 -25.50 4.68 -1.02
CA GLU A 126 -26.15 5.91 -1.48
C GLU A 126 -25.44 6.52 -2.68
N GLY A 127 -24.11 6.35 -2.73
CA GLY A 127 -23.24 6.84 -3.78
C GLY A 127 -22.54 8.16 -3.44
N PHE A 128 -21.58 8.50 -4.27
CA PHE A 128 -20.86 9.78 -4.24
C PHE A 128 -20.68 10.30 -5.68
N PRO A 129 -20.52 11.61 -5.89
CA PRO A 129 -20.29 12.15 -7.23
C PRO A 129 -18.89 11.77 -7.72
N VAL A 130 -18.82 11.25 -8.95
CA VAL A 130 -17.55 10.97 -9.65
C VAL A 130 -16.79 12.27 -9.81
N TYR A 131 -15.52 12.28 -9.41
CA TYR A 131 -14.62 13.43 -9.56
C TYR A 131 -13.66 13.24 -10.74
N GLY A 132 -13.06 14.35 -11.23
CA GLY A 132 -12.30 14.37 -12.46
C GLY A 132 -11.11 13.38 -12.50
N ARG A 133 -10.35 13.20 -11.38
CA ARG A 133 -9.26 12.20 -11.33
C ARG A 133 -9.78 10.78 -11.49
N PHE A 134 -10.89 10.43 -10.85
CA PHE A 134 -11.54 9.13 -11.00
C PHE A 134 -11.93 8.86 -12.47
N ALA A 135 -12.60 9.82 -13.13
CA ALA A 135 -13.02 9.66 -14.51
C ALA A 135 -11.83 9.52 -15.48
N ARG A 136 -10.78 10.32 -15.28
CA ARG A 136 -9.55 10.21 -16.08
C ARG A 136 -8.83 8.88 -15.87
N GLY A 137 -8.59 8.48 -14.62
CA GLY A 137 -7.94 7.21 -14.31
C GLY A 137 -8.71 6.00 -14.85
N TYR A 138 -10.07 6.06 -14.81
CA TYR A 138 -10.86 5.03 -15.46
C TYR A 138 -10.65 5.00 -16.99
N ALA A 139 -10.57 6.16 -17.64
CA ALA A 139 -10.33 6.24 -19.07
C ALA A 139 -8.96 5.65 -19.45
N GLU A 140 -7.92 5.92 -18.67
CA GLU A 140 -6.57 5.38 -18.86
C GLU A 140 -6.53 3.86 -18.73
N ARG A 141 -7.29 3.30 -17.78
CA ARG A 141 -7.34 1.85 -17.51
C ARG A 141 -8.54 1.15 -18.16
N SER A 142 -9.27 1.82 -19.05
CA SER A 142 -10.56 1.34 -19.56
C SER A 142 -10.50 -0.04 -20.21
N GLU A 143 -9.44 -0.38 -20.92
CA GLU A 143 -9.25 -1.70 -21.53
C GLU A 143 -9.20 -2.80 -20.46
N VAL A 144 -8.41 -2.62 -19.41
CA VAL A 144 -8.27 -3.57 -18.30
C VAL A 144 -9.56 -3.67 -17.49
N MET A 145 -10.19 -2.52 -17.20
CA MET A 145 -11.44 -2.42 -16.45
C MET A 145 -12.63 -3.11 -17.15
N GLN A 146 -12.55 -3.31 -18.46
CA GLN A 146 -13.58 -3.99 -19.23
C GLN A 146 -13.32 -5.49 -19.45
N ARG A 147 -12.17 -6.02 -19.00
CA ARG A 147 -11.84 -7.46 -19.21
C ARG A 147 -12.77 -8.38 -18.42
N TYR A 148 -13.16 -8.00 -17.19
CA TYR A 148 -13.84 -8.89 -16.26
C TYR A 148 -15.31 -8.53 -16.04
N PRO A 149 -16.22 -9.53 -16.02
CA PRO A 149 -17.65 -9.28 -15.84
C PRO A 149 -17.98 -8.48 -14.59
N GLY A 150 -17.44 -8.87 -13.42
CA GLY A 150 -17.74 -8.19 -12.16
C GLY A 150 -17.30 -6.73 -12.15
N THR A 151 -16.20 -6.40 -12.83
CA THR A 151 -15.72 -5.02 -12.97
C THR A 151 -16.66 -4.21 -13.86
N ARG A 152 -17.10 -4.80 -14.98
CA ARG A 152 -18.12 -4.15 -15.82
C ARG A 152 -19.44 -3.92 -15.10
N GLU A 153 -19.90 -4.89 -14.29
CA GLU A 153 -21.12 -4.78 -13.49
C GLU A 153 -21.08 -3.59 -12.54
N VAL A 154 -19.92 -3.31 -11.94
CA VAL A 154 -19.74 -2.19 -11.01
C VAL A 154 -19.54 -0.85 -11.74
N PHE A 155 -18.67 -0.81 -12.73
CA PHE A 155 -18.22 0.45 -13.33
C PHE A 155 -18.97 0.86 -14.59
N LEU A 156 -19.51 -0.08 -15.39
CA LEU A 156 -20.25 0.27 -16.60
C LEU A 156 -21.74 0.36 -16.31
N ARG A 157 -22.23 1.56 -16.05
CA ARG A 157 -23.67 1.81 -15.95
C ARG A 157 -24.25 2.12 -17.31
N ASN A 158 -25.29 1.39 -17.68
CA ASN A 158 -25.91 1.51 -19.01
C ASN A 158 -24.88 1.40 -20.16
N GLY A 159 -23.79 0.65 -19.93
CA GLY A 159 -22.77 0.38 -20.93
C GLY A 159 -21.71 1.48 -21.11
N HIS A 160 -21.67 2.51 -20.25
CA HIS A 160 -20.66 3.56 -20.34
C HIS A 160 -19.89 3.76 -19.02
N ALA A 161 -18.65 4.25 -19.18
CA ALA A 161 -17.76 4.63 -18.10
C ALA A 161 -18.35 5.73 -17.22
N PRO A 162 -17.99 5.80 -15.93
CA PRO A 162 -18.43 6.87 -15.03
C PRO A 162 -17.96 8.23 -15.53
N LYS A 163 -18.86 9.21 -15.56
CA LYS A 163 -18.57 10.60 -15.93
C LYS A 163 -18.53 11.48 -14.71
N GLU A 164 -17.70 12.52 -14.77
CA GLU A 164 -17.61 13.52 -13.69
C GLU A 164 -18.99 14.09 -13.35
N GLY A 165 -19.30 14.15 -12.05
CA GLY A 165 -20.57 14.58 -11.51
C GLY A 165 -21.66 13.51 -11.44
N GLU A 166 -21.51 12.36 -12.11
CA GLU A 166 -22.46 11.25 -11.99
C GLU A 166 -22.41 10.60 -10.61
N LEU A 167 -23.56 10.16 -10.09
CA LEU A 167 -23.61 9.47 -8.81
C LEU A 167 -23.15 8.02 -8.95
N PHE A 168 -22.00 7.69 -8.35
CA PHE A 168 -21.44 6.34 -8.37
C PHE A 168 -21.79 5.58 -7.10
N LYS A 169 -22.47 4.43 -7.24
CA LYS A 169 -22.92 3.55 -6.14
C LYS A 169 -22.26 2.18 -6.25
N GLN A 170 -21.97 1.55 -5.12
CA GLN A 170 -21.30 0.25 -5.03
C GLN A 170 -22.07 -0.68 -4.06
N PRO A 171 -23.27 -1.16 -4.44
CA PRO A 171 -24.12 -1.92 -3.53
C PRO A 171 -23.53 -3.27 -3.08
N GLU A 172 -22.74 -3.93 -3.93
CA GLU A 172 -22.02 -5.16 -3.55
C GLU A 172 -20.93 -4.86 -2.52
N LEU A 173 -20.16 -3.77 -2.70
CA LEU A 173 -19.15 -3.33 -1.74
C LEU A 173 -19.80 -2.96 -0.40
N ALA A 174 -20.96 -2.32 -0.42
CA ALA A 174 -21.73 -2.06 0.80
C ALA A 174 -22.06 -3.34 1.57
N ARG A 175 -22.49 -4.41 0.87
CA ARG A 175 -22.75 -5.71 1.50
C ARG A 175 -21.49 -6.35 2.08
N THR A 176 -20.37 -6.26 1.37
CA THR A 176 -19.08 -6.75 1.88
C THR A 176 -18.65 -6.01 3.14
N LEU A 177 -18.79 -4.68 3.18
CA LEU A 177 -18.55 -3.87 4.37
C LEU A 177 -19.50 -4.21 5.51
N GLU A 178 -20.78 -4.50 5.24
CA GLU A 178 -21.75 -4.95 6.23
C GLU A 178 -21.37 -6.29 6.85
N LEU A 179 -20.90 -7.23 6.04
CA LEU A 179 -20.41 -8.52 6.54
C LEU A 179 -19.15 -8.35 7.39
N LEU A 180 -18.23 -7.48 6.99
CA LEU A 180 -17.05 -7.13 7.77
C LEU A 180 -17.45 -6.48 9.11
N ALA A 181 -18.39 -5.53 9.09
CA ALA A 181 -18.91 -4.86 10.29
C ALA A 181 -19.62 -5.81 11.26
N ALA A 182 -20.30 -6.83 10.74
CA ALA A 182 -21.08 -7.77 11.53
C ALA A 182 -20.28 -8.95 12.07
N LYS A 183 -19.24 -9.40 11.35
CA LYS A 183 -18.52 -10.65 11.63
C LYS A 183 -17.01 -10.46 11.79
N GLY A 184 -16.54 -9.22 11.78
CA GLY A 184 -15.10 -8.94 11.83
C GLY A 184 -14.33 -9.66 10.73
N PHE A 185 -13.18 -10.23 11.06
CA PHE A 185 -12.31 -10.96 10.15
C PHE A 185 -13.05 -12.01 9.30
N ASP A 186 -13.95 -12.77 9.92
CA ASP A 186 -14.69 -13.83 9.23
C ASP A 186 -15.67 -13.29 8.17
N GLY A 187 -16.07 -12.01 8.26
CA GLY A 187 -16.93 -11.36 7.27
C GLY A 187 -16.27 -11.17 5.90
N PHE A 188 -14.95 -11.16 5.86
CA PHE A 188 -14.18 -11.01 4.62
C PHE A 188 -13.38 -12.27 4.25
N TYR A 189 -12.63 -12.82 5.21
CA TYR A 189 -11.65 -13.88 4.95
C TYR A 189 -12.23 -15.29 5.04
N ARG A 190 -13.47 -15.42 5.49
CA ARG A 190 -14.22 -16.68 5.56
C ARG A 190 -15.64 -16.48 5.03
N GLY A 191 -16.40 -17.57 4.94
CA GLY A 191 -17.81 -17.51 4.57
C GLY A 191 -18.08 -17.10 3.12
N ASP A 192 -19.13 -16.28 2.90
CA ASP A 192 -19.65 -15.97 1.56
C ASP A 192 -18.72 -15.05 0.76
N THR A 193 -18.17 -14.02 1.39
CA THR A 193 -17.22 -13.10 0.74
C THR A 193 -16.00 -13.85 0.21
N ALA A 194 -15.33 -14.63 1.07
CA ALA A 194 -14.17 -15.42 0.69
C ALA A 194 -14.46 -16.39 -0.45
N LYS A 195 -15.60 -17.09 -0.38
CA LYS A 195 -16.02 -18.03 -1.44
C LYS A 195 -16.16 -17.32 -2.79
N LYS A 196 -16.77 -16.12 -2.82
CA LYS A 196 -16.94 -15.35 -4.05
C LYS A 196 -15.60 -14.80 -4.57
N LEU A 197 -14.73 -14.31 -3.67
CA LEU A 197 -13.38 -13.85 -4.04
C LEU A 197 -12.60 -14.98 -4.72
N ILE A 198 -12.51 -16.15 -4.07
CA ILE A 198 -11.81 -17.33 -4.59
C ILE A 198 -12.41 -17.77 -5.93
N ALA A 199 -13.72 -17.91 -6.00
CA ALA A 199 -14.40 -18.35 -7.21
C ALA A 199 -14.17 -17.38 -8.38
N GLY A 200 -14.21 -16.06 -8.13
CA GLY A 200 -13.99 -15.04 -9.14
C GLY A 200 -12.56 -14.99 -9.64
N VAL A 201 -11.58 -15.04 -8.73
CA VAL A 201 -10.14 -15.10 -9.07
C VAL A 201 -9.83 -16.36 -9.88
N ASN A 202 -10.29 -17.53 -9.43
CA ASN A 202 -10.02 -18.82 -10.10
C ASN A 202 -10.73 -18.91 -11.46
N LYS A 203 -11.96 -18.37 -11.57
CA LYS A 203 -12.67 -18.27 -12.86
C LYS A 203 -11.96 -17.35 -13.85
N ALA A 204 -11.27 -16.32 -13.36
CA ALA A 204 -10.47 -15.44 -14.20
C ALA A 204 -9.10 -16.01 -14.59
N GLY A 205 -8.76 -17.22 -14.13
CA GLY A 205 -7.51 -17.92 -14.45
C GLY A 205 -6.40 -17.79 -13.40
N GLY A 206 -6.72 -17.21 -12.22
CA GLY A 206 -5.84 -17.23 -11.05
C GLY A 206 -5.99 -18.49 -10.20
N HIS A 207 -5.35 -18.49 -9.05
CA HIS A 207 -5.39 -19.65 -8.16
C HIS A 207 -5.29 -19.23 -6.69
N TRP A 208 -6.44 -18.92 -6.07
CA TRP A 208 -6.56 -18.67 -4.63
C TRP A 208 -7.25 -19.83 -3.94
N THR A 209 -6.90 -20.07 -2.68
CA THR A 209 -7.49 -21.10 -1.83
C THR A 209 -8.17 -20.51 -0.60
N ALA A 210 -9.04 -21.28 0.03
CA ALA A 210 -9.71 -20.87 1.27
C ALA A 210 -8.72 -20.74 2.44
N ASP A 211 -7.70 -21.59 2.47
CA ASP A 211 -6.69 -21.58 3.54
C ASP A 211 -5.81 -20.33 3.49
N GLU A 212 -5.48 -19.82 2.30
CA GLU A 212 -4.71 -18.60 2.13
C GLU A 212 -5.46 -17.38 2.66
N LEU A 213 -6.74 -17.23 2.29
CA LEU A 213 -7.56 -16.15 2.80
C LEU A 213 -7.75 -16.29 4.32
N ALA A 214 -8.19 -17.46 4.79
CA ALA A 214 -8.44 -17.70 6.21
C ALA A 214 -7.15 -17.63 7.07
N GLY A 215 -6.00 -17.86 6.44
CA GLY A 215 -4.68 -17.81 7.05
C GLY A 215 -4.06 -16.43 7.12
N TYR A 216 -4.58 -15.43 6.39
CA TYR A 216 -4.03 -14.08 6.44
C TYR A 216 -4.03 -13.51 7.88
N ARG A 217 -2.96 -12.83 8.26
CA ARG A 217 -2.84 -12.13 9.55
C ARG A 217 -2.10 -10.82 9.35
N VAL A 218 -2.57 -9.76 9.97
CA VAL A 218 -1.75 -8.54 10.17
C VAL A 218 -0.55 -8.87 11.06
N LYS A 219 0.51 -8.09 10.94
CA LYS A 219 1.69 -8.18 11.82
C LYS A 219 1.84 -6.87 12.56
N GLU A 220 2.02 -6.93 13.88
CA GLU A 220 2.54 -5.78 14.62
C GLU A 220 4.07 -5.84 14.61
N ARG A 221 4.68 -4.73 14.21
CA ARG A 221 6.14 -4.60 14.14
C ARG A 221 6.61 -3.43 14.99
N GLU A 222 7.83 -3.53 15.49
CA GLU A 222 8.50 -2.38 16.11
C GLU A 222 8.80 -1.35 15.03
N PRO A 223 8.35 -0.08 15.18
CA PRO A 223 8.67 0.97 14.21
C PRO A 223 10.17 1.24 14.12
N LEU A 224 10.64 1.65 12.94
CA LEU A 224 11.99 2.16 12.79
C LEU A 224 12.11 3.53 13.45
N ARG A 225 13.19 3.75 14.23
CA ARG A 225 13.49 5.02 14.89
C ARG A 225 14.87 5.48 14.52
N PHE A 226 15.00 6.78 14.30
CA PHE A 226 16.28 7.45 14.13
C PHE A 226 16.15 8.94 14.48
N GLU A 227 17.27 9.59 14.78
CA GLU A 227 17.35 11.03 15.03
C GLU A 227 17.84 11.76 13.78
N TYR A 228 17.27 12.91 13.48
CA TYR A 228 17.74 13.83 12.45
C TYR A 228 17.44 15.27 12.86
N ASP A 229 18.46 16.14 12.85
CA ASP A 229 18.36 17.57 13.17
C ASP A 229 17.64 17.85 14.51
N GLY A 230 17.90 17.01 15.53
CA GLY A 230 17.28 17.10 16.86
C GLY A 230 15.83 16.61 16.92
N TRP A 231 15.30 15.99 15.85
CA TRP A 231 13.99 15.37 15.82
C TRP A 231 14.08 13.86 15.94
N ASP A 232 13.21 13.30 16.78
CA ASP A 232 12.98 11.88 16.88
C ASP A 232 12.01 11.45 15.78
N ILE A 233 12.47 10.67 14.80
CA ILE A 233 11.67 10.21 13.68
C ILE A 233 11.26 8.77 13.93
N VAL A 234 9.95 8.53 13.87
CA VAL A 234 9.34 7.19 14.00
C VAL A 234 8.64 6.89 12.69
N THR A 235 8.98 5.77 12.05
CA THR A 235 8.50 5.46 10.71
C THR A 235 8.43 3.96 10.44
N ALA A 236 8.07 3.59 9.21
CA ALA A 236 7.84 2.23 8.77
C ALA A 236 9.10 1.35 8.79
N PRO A 237 9.09 0.18 9.44
CA PRO A 237 10.10 -0.85 9.28
C PRO A 237 9.81 -1.69 8.01
N PRO A 238 10.71 -2.62 7.60
CA PRO A 238 10.37 -3.62 6.58
C PRO A 238 9.09 -4.42 6.91
N PRO A 239 8.28 -4.76 5.91
CA PRO A 239 8.55 -4.77 4.47
C PRO A 239 8.36 -3.41 3.76
N SER A 240 8.33 -2.29 4.47
CA SER A 240 8.53 -1.00 3.83
C SER A 240 10.02 -0.72 3.67
N SER A 241 10.40 -0.28 2.49
CA SER A 241 11.73 0.26 2.23
C SER A 241 11.85 1.73 2.61
N GLY A 242 10.70 2.42 2.72
CA GLY A 242 10.67 3.87 2.83
C GLY A 242 11.32 4.40 4.09
N GLY A 243 11.07 3.77 5.24
CA GLY A 243 11.68 4.21 6.50
C GLY A 243 13.20 4.08 6.52
N ILE A 244 13.74 2.95 6.02
CA ILE A 244 15.19 2.74 5.90
C ILE A 244 15.79 3.73 4.91
N ALA A 245 15.19 3.87 3.73
CA ALA A 245 15.67 4.82 2.72
C ALA A 245 15.65 6.26 3.24
N LEU A 246 14.61 6.63 4.00
CA LEU A 246 14.52 7.95 4.63
C LEU A 246 15.64 8.16 5.65
N ALA A 247 15.88 7.16 6.52
CA ALA A 247 16.97 7.20 7.51
C ALA A 247 18.34 7.36 6.83
N GLU A 248 18.63 6.55 5.82
CA GLU A 248 19.88 6.65 5.05
C GLU A 248 20.04 8.01 4.40
N MET A 249 19.03 8.50 3.68
CA MET A 249 19.09 9.77 2.99
C MET A 249 19.31 10.94 3.95
N LEU A 250 18.54 11.01 5.03
CA LEU A 250 18.66 12.10 6.00
C LEU A 250 20.00 12.08 6.73
N GLN A 251 20.47 10.90 7.15
CA GLN A 251 21.78 10.76 7.82
C GLN A 251 22.96 11.00 6.85
N ILE A 252 22.85 10.65 5.57
CA ILE A 252 23.83 11.05 4.56
C ILE A 252 23.91 12.55 4.47
N LEU A 253 22.78 13.25 4.51
CA LEU A 253 22.67 14.70 4.32
C LEU A 253 22.92 15.53 5.58
N GLU A 254 22.93 14.89 6.76
CA GLU A 254 23.02 15.56 8.07
C GLU A 254 24.13 16.63 8.22
N PRO A 255 25.36 16.45 7.68
CA PRO A 255 26.41 17.46 7.86
C PRO A 255 26.22 18.75 7.08
N TRP A 256 25.25 18.80 6.16
CA TRP A 256 25.02 19.98 5.33
C TRP A 256 23.79 20.77 5.77
N ASP A 257 23.95 22.07 5.97
CA ASP A 257 22.81 22.99 6.07
C ASP A 257 22.19 23.21 4.69
N LEU A 258 21.29 22.29 4.30
CA LEU A 258 20.67 22.27 2.99
C LEU A 258 19.93 23.57 2.64
N ALA A 259 19.44 24.32 3.66
CA ALA A 259 18.71 25.56 3.45
C ALA A 259 19.63 26.67 2.93
N ARG A 260 20.92 26.62 3.30
CA ARG A 260 21.93 27.62 2.91
C ARG A 260 22.69 27.30 1.62
N LEU A 261 22.58 26.07 1.14
CA LEU A 261 23.27 25.67 -0.10
C LEU A 261 22.61 26.27 -1.34
N PRO A 262 23.42 26.61 -2.38
CA PRO A 262 22.89 26.90 -3.70
C PRO A 262 21.99 25.76 -4.20
N GLN A 263 20.93 26.11 -4.95
CA GLN A 263 19.94 25.12 -5.40
C GLN A 263 20.57 23.92 -6.15
N ALA A 264 21.52 24.17 -7.04
CA ALA A 264 22.15 23.10 -7.82
C ALA A 264 22.93 22.13 -6.92
N GLU A 265 23.67 22.63 -5.93
CA GLU A 265 24.42 21.82 -4.97
C GLU A 265 23.49 21.00 -4.07
N ARG A 266 22.43 21.64 -3.55
CA ARG A 266 21.40 20.96 -2.76
C ARG A 266 20.75 19.82 -3.55
N VAL A 267 20.32 20.08 -4.79
CA VAL A 267 19.73 19.05 -5.66
C VAL A 267 20.71 17.91 -5.92
N HIS A 268 21.98 18.23 -6.19
CA HIS A 268 23.02 17.23 -6.39
C HIS A 268 23.16 16.30 -5.18
N LEU A 269 23.32 16.84 -3.99
CA LEU A 269 23.48 16.07 -2.76
C LEU A 269 22.26 15.18 -2.45
N VAL A 270 21.05 15.76 -2.59
CA VAL A 270 19.80 15.02 -2.37
C VAL A 270 19.69 13.85 -3.35
N VAL A 271 19.93 14.07 -4.65
CA VAL A 271 19.88 13.01 -5.66
C VAL A 271 20.94 11.93 -5.40
N GLU A 272 22.17 12.32 -5.02
CA GLU A 272 23.23 11.35 -4.70
C GLU A 272 22.89 10.51 -3.46
N ALA A 273 22.27 11.09 -2.44
CA ALA A 273 21.76 10.37 -1.27
C ALA A 273 20.63 9.39 -1.67
N MET A 274 19.64 9.85 -2.45
CA MET A 274 18.54 9.01 -2.94
C MET A 274 19.07 7.80 -3.72
N ARG A 275 20.02 8.02 -4.62
CA ARG A 275 20.59 6.95 -5.45
C ARG A 275 21.27 5.85 -4.64
N ARG A 276 21.90 6.18 -3.50
CA ARG A 276 22.52 5.22 -2.59
C ARG A 276 21.45 4.43 -1.83
N ALA A 277 20.49 5.11 -1.24
CA ALA A 277 19.40 4.47 -0.52
C ALA A 277 18.60 3.52 -1.43
N PHE A 278 18.29 3.92 -2.66
CA PHE A 278 17.58 3.05 -3.62
C PHE A 278 18.43 1.89 -4.13
N ARG A 279 19.76 2.08 -4.26
CA ARG A 279 20.65 0.94 -4.53
C ARG A 279 20.56 -0.09 -3.41
N ASP A 280 20.66 0.33 -2.18
CA ASP A 280 20.62 -0.57 -1.03
C ASP A 280 19.24 -1.23 -0.88
N ARG A 281 18.15 -0.48 -1.10
CA ARG A 281 16.80 -1.02 -1.25
C ARG A 281 16.77 -2.20 -2.22
N THR A 282 17.35 -2.02 -3.38
CA THR A 282 17.31 -2.99 -4.48
C THR A 282 17.94 -4.34 -4.11
N PHE A 283 19.03 -4.33 -3.33
CA PHE A 283 19.78 -5.54 -3.04
C PHE A 283 19.47 -6.19 -1.70
N TYR A 284 19.07 -5.41 -0.69
CA TYR A 284 19.02 -5.87 0.69
C TYR A 284 17.63 -5.93 1.32
N LEU A 285 16.63 -5.24 0.72
CA LEU A 285 15.33 -5.13 1.37
C LEU A 285 14.32 -6.14 0.82
N GLY A 286 13.50 -6.64 1.73
CA GLY A 286 12.41 -7.59 1.48
C GLY A 286 11.60 -7.80 2.75
N ASP A 287 10.75 -8.82 2.75
CA ASP A 287 9.97 -9.21 3.94
C ASP A 287 10.88 -9.78 5.03
N PRO A 288 10.96 -9.14 6.22
CA PRO A 288 11.86 -9.57 7.29
C PRO A 288 11.46 -10.92 7.93
N ASP A 289 10.25 -11.42 7.66
CA ASP A 289 9.82 -12.75 8.08
C ASP A 289 10.43 -13.88 7.20
N PHE A 290 10.98 -13.51 6.02
CA PHE A 290 11.55 -14.43 5.03
C PHE A 290 13.04 -14.22 4.79
N VAL A 291 13.52 -12.96 4.90
CA VAL A 291 14.92 -12.60 4.63
C VAL A 291 15.50 -11.77 5.76
N GLN A 292 16.79 -11.93 5.98
CA GLN A 292 17.49 -11.11 6.97
C GLN A 292 17.79 -9.72 6.40
N VAL A 293 17.03 -8.72 6.84
CA VAL A 293 17.24 -7.31 6.48
C VAL A 293 18.19 -6.65 7.48
N PRO A 294 19.34 -6.08 7.07
CA PRO A 294 20.30 -5.46 7.96
C PRO A 294 19.88 -4.03 8.38
N GLN A 295 18.62 -3.86 8.82
CA GLN A 295 18.03 -2.53 9.04
C GLN A 295 18.78 -1.67 10.08
N ARG A 296 19.37 -2.29 11.13
CA ARG A 296 20.14 -1.54 12.14
C ARG A 296 21.42 -0.97 11.56
N LEU A 297 22.08 -1.70 10.66
CA LEU A 297 23.25 -1.21 9.96
C LEU A 297 22.88 -0.08 9.02
N MET A 298 21.89 -0.31 8.17
CA MET A 298 21.47 0.64 7.12
C MET A 298 20.95 1.96 7.71
N ALA A 299 20.27 1.91 8.85
CA ALA A 299 19.81 3.09 9.57
C ALA A 299 20.85 3.70 10.53
N SER A 300 22.14 3.33 10.43
CA SER A 300 23.19 3.86 11.32
C SER A 300 23.95 5.04 10.70
N ALA A 301 24.34 5.97 11.56
CA ALA A 301 25.15 7.13 11.18
C ALA A 301 26.50 6.73 10.54
N ASP A 302 27.13 5.65 11.06
CA ASP A 302 28.40 5.14 10.53
C ASP A 302 28.27 4.62 9.09
N TYR A 303 27.18 3.89 8.80
CA TYR A 303 26.90 3.41 7.45
C TYR A 303 26.64 4.58 6.49
N ALA A 304 25.82 5.54 6.93
CA ALA A 304 25.56 6.76 6.17
C ALA A 304 26.83 7.60 5.91
N ALA A 305 27.74 7.67 6.89
CA ALA A 305 29.05 8.33 6.72
C ALA A 305 29.89 7.64 5.63
N GLY A 306 29.89 6.30 5.60
CA GLY A 306 30.55 5.53 4.54
C GLY A 306 29.98 5.81 3.17
N LEU A 307 28.64 5.84 3.03
CA LEU A 307 27.97 6.18 1.78
C LEU A 307 28.26 7.62 1.35
N ARG A 308 28.18 8.58 2.29
CA ARG A 308 28.51 10.00 2.06
C ARG A 308 29.91 10.22 1.54
N ALA A 309 30.91 9.49 2.06
CA ALA A 309 32.30 9.59 1.62
C ALA A 309 32.50 9.22 0.14
N THR A 310 31.53 8.56 -0.48
CA THR A 310 31.55 8.21 -1.91
C THR A 310 30.92 9.29 -2.80
N ILE A 311 30.35 10.36 -2.24
CA ILE A 311 29.75 11.46 -3.01
C ILE A 311 30.85 12.44 -3.41
N HIS A 312 30.97 12.69 -4.71
CA HIS A 312 31.85 13.76 -5.21
C HIS A 312 31.08 15.08 -5.23
N PRO A 313 31.63 16.19 -4.67
CA PRO A 313 30.89 17.44 -4.54
C PRO A 313 30.49 18.07 -5.89
N ASP A 314 31.32 17.91 -6.93
CA ASP A 314 31.16 18.61 -8.20
C ASP A 314 30.80 17.68 -9.37
N LYS A 315 30.59 16.38 -9.14
CA LYS A 315 30.33 15.43 -10.21
C LYS A 315 29.30 14.37 -9.77
N ALA A 316 28.33 14.13 -10.63
CA ALA A 316 27.42 13.01 -10.43
C ALA A 316 28.18 11.67 -10.47
N THR A 317 27.88 10.79 -9.54
CA THR A 317 28.42 9.42 -9.55
C THR A 317 27.93 8.69 -10.81
N PRO A 318 28.82 8.07 -11.63
CA PRO A 318 28.38 7.29 -12.79
C PRO A 318 27.37 6.21 -12.38
N SER A 319 26.26 6.08 -13.11
CA SER A 319 25.19 5.11 -12.78
C SER A 319 25.68 3.66 -12.78
N ALA A 320 26.69 3.34 -13.58
CA ALA A 320 27.32 2.01 -13.58
C ALA A 320 27.97 1.63 -12.24
N LEU A 321 28.32 2.61 -11.39
CA LEU A 321 28.85 2.40 -10.03
C LEU A 321 27.77 2.29 -8.97
N LEU A 322 26.54 2.66 -9.32
CA LEU A 322 25.33 2.59 -8.47
C LEU A 322 24.26 1.76 -9.18
N SER A 323 24.62 0.56 -9.63
CA SER A 323 23.66 -0.37 -10.25
C SER A 323 22.48 -0.62 -9.32
N GLY A 324 21.25 -0.69 -9.87
CA GLY A 324 20.03 -0.85 -9.08
C GLY A 324 19.31 0.45 -8.74
N ALA A 325 19.87 1.63 -9.08
CA ALA A 325 19.14 2.87 -8.93
C ALA A 325 17.98 2.95 -9.95
N PRO A 326 16.76 3.30 -9.51
CA PRO A 326 15.59 3.32 -10.38
C PRO A 326 15.66 4.42 -11.42
N THR A 327 14.96 4.23 -12.54
CA THR A 327 14.58 5.31 -13.44
C THR A 327 13.28 5.90 -12.88
N PRO A 328 13.19 7.18 -12.53
CA PRO A 328 11.97 7.78 -12.04
C PRO A 328 10.83 7.65 -13.06
N LEU A 329 9.69 7.11 -12.64
CA LEU A 329 8.43 7.20 -13.35
C LEU A 329 7.50 8.05 -12.48
N GLU A 330 6.80 8.99 -13.11
CA GLU A 330 5.85 9.86 -12.41
C GLU A 330 4.50 9.14 -12.33
N ASP A 331 4.18 8.52 -11.16
CA ASP A 331 2.83 8.04 -10.88
C ASP A 331 2.51 8.21 -9.39
N GLU A 332 1.37 8.85 -9.10
CA GLU A 332 0.84 9.09 -7.75
C GLU A 332 -0.40 8.22 -7.51
N GLU A 333 -0.24 7.00 -6.99
CA GLU A 333 -1.31 6.01 -6.96
C GLU A 333 -1.68 5.47 -5.58
N THR A 334 -1.16 6.06 -4.53
CA THR A 334 -1.38 5.67 -3.12
C THR A 334 -2.09 6.80 -2.38
N THR A 335 -2.76 6.49 -1.28
CA THR A 335 -3.35 7.52 -0.41
C THR A 335 -2.74 7.47 0.98
N HIS A 336 -2.50 8.66 1.54
CA HIS A 336 -2.00 8.83 2.90
C HIS A 336 -2.87 9.80 3.68
N PHE A 337 -3.03 9.55 4.98
CA PHE A 337 -3.67 10.48 5.90
C PHE A 337 -3.09 10.36 7.31
N SER A 338 -3.18 11.45 8.06
CA SER A 338 -2.75 11.54 9.46
C SER A 338 -3.88 12.07 10.33
N ILE A 339 -3.98 11.54 11.55
CA ILE A 339 -4.99 11.95 12.54
C ILE A 339 -4.29 12.16 13.88
N ILE A 340 -4.71 13.23 14.56
CA ILE A 340 -4.35 13.48 15.96
C ILE A 340 -5.64 13.78 16.71
N ASP A 341 -5.90 13.11 17.82
CA ASP A 341 -7.04 13.40 18.67
C ASP A 341 -6.67 14.37 19.82
N ALA A 342 -7.67 14.78 20.59
CA ALA A 342 -7.50 15.70 21.70
C ALA A 342 -6.69 15.13 22.88
N GLU A 343 -6.53 13.82 22.94
CA GLU A 343 -5.72 13.14 23.97
C GLU A 343 -4.25 12.97 23.52
N GLY A 344 -3.93 13.34 22.26
CA GLY A 344 -2.60 13.22 21.68
C GLY A 344 -2.32 11.86 21.03
N ASN A 345 -3.30 10.96 20.93
CA ASN A 345 -3.14 9.75 20.12
C ASN A 345 -2.97 10.12 18.65
N ARG A 346 -2.13 9.40 17.94
CA ARG A 346 -1.80 9.68 16.53
C ARG A 346 -1.94 8.43 15.69
N ALA A 347 -2.43 8.62 14.47
CA ALA A 347 -2.41 7.58 13.45
C ALA A 347 -1.93 8.19 12.14
N ALA A 348 -0.87 7.62 11.57
CA ALA A 348 -0.42 7.88 10.22
C ALA A 348 -0.64 6.61 9.39
N VAL A 349 -1.39 6.73 8.29
CA VAL A 349 -1.84 5.58 7.52
C VAL A 349 -1.55 5.80 6.04
N THR A 350 -0.92 4.81 5.43
CA THR A 350 -0.75 4.75 3.97
C THR A 350 -1.35 3.46 3.46
N GLN A 351 -2.29 3.56 2.51
CA GLN A 351 -3.00 2.41 1.94
C GLN A 351 -3.06 2.49 0.42
N THR A 352 -3.13 1.34 -0.24
CA THR A 352 -3.02 1.26 -1.70
C THR A 352 -3.70 0.02 -2.27
N VAL A 353 -3.88 0.00 -3.58
CA VAL A 353 -4.11 -1.17 -4.43
C VAL A 353 -3.01 -1.33 -5.48
N ASN A 354 -1.90 -0.61 -5.31
CA ASN A 354 -0.72 -0.45 -6.17
C ASN A 354 -0.98 0.51 -7.34
N LEU A 355 -1.24 0.05 -8.55
CA LEU A 355 -1.54 0.92 -9.71
C LEU A 355 -3.00 1.38 -9.73
N LEU A 356 -3.32 2.38 -10.58
CA LEU A 356 -4.68 2.86 -10.78
C LEU A 356 -5.67 1.69 -11.00
N PHE A 357 -6.68 1.59 -10.14
CA PHE A 357 -7.66 0.50 -10.11
C PHE A 357 -7.04 -0.89 -9.95
N GLY A 358 -5.85 -1.00 -9.36
CA GLY A 358 -5.18 -2.26 -9.08
C GLY A 358 -5.12 -3.20 -10.29
N SER A 359 -5.47 -4.45 -10.09
CA SER A 359 -5.48 -5.47 -11.14
C SER A 359 -6.63 -5.32 -12.17
N GLY A 360 -7.56 -4.39 -11.95
CA GLY A 360 -8.77 -4.25 -12.76
C GLY A 360 -9.81 -5.36 -12.55
N LEU A 361 -9.57 -6.30 -11.64
CA LEU A 361 -10.45 -7.45 -11.37
C LEU A 361 -11.34 -7.21 -10.15
N ILE A 362 -12.65 -7.24 -10.34
CA ILE A 362 -13.65 -7.41 -9.28
C ILE A 362 -14.28 -8.79 -9.42
N PRO A 363 -14.10 -9.70 -8.45
CA PRO A 363 -14.87 -10.93 -8.37
C PRO A 363 -16.37 -10.61 -8.23
N SER A 364 -17.21 -11.11 -9.16
CA SER A 364 -18.64 -10.76 -9.21
C SER A 364 -19.36 -10.97 -7.88
N GLY A 365 -20.20 -10.01 -7.50
CA GLY A 365 -21.00 -10.02 -6.28
C GLY A 365 -20.24 -9.73 -4.98
N THR A 366 -18.99 -9.25 -5.07
CA THR A 366 -18.20 -8.77 -3.92
C THR A 366 -18.07 -7.27 -3.87
N GLY A 367 -18.04 -6.61 -5.03
CA GLY A 367 -17.70 -5.18 -5.16
C GLY A 367 -16.24 -4.85 -4.81
N VAL A 368 -15.41 -5.85 -4.51
CA VAL A 368 -14.03 -5.69 -4.07
C VAL A 368 -13.11 -5.64 -5.29
N LEU A 369 -12.58 -4.48 -5.58
CA LEU A 369 -11.53 -4.30 -6.59
C LEU A 369 -10.20 -4.79 -6.01
N LEU A 370 -9.57 -5.77 -6.67
CA LEU A 370 -8.34 -6.37 -6.18
C LEU A 370 -7.11 -5.55 -6.57
N ASN A 371 -6.13 -5.56 -5.70
CA ASN A 371 -4.82 -4.97 -5.89
C ASN A 371 -4.05 -5.63 -7.05
N ASN A 372 -2.94 -5.00 -7.46
CA ASN A 372 -1.92 -5.61 -8.31
C ASN A 372 -0.52 -5.51 -7.69
N GLU A 373 -0.47 -5.76 -6.40
CA GLU A 373 0.73 -5.63 -5.57
C GLU A 373 1.80 -6.69 -5.88
N MET A 374 1.46 -7.76 -6.61
CA MET A 374 2.46 -8.76 -7.00
C MET A 374 3.57 -8.18 -7.88
N ASP A 375 3.30 -7.07 -8.61
CA ASP A 375 4.30 -6.34 -9.40
C ASP A 375 5.42 -5.75 -8.54
N ASP A 376 5.19 -5.50 -7.26
CA ASP A 376 6.19 -4.99 -6.33
C ASP A 376 7.24 -6.05 -5.92
N PHE A 377 7.02 -7.32 -6.22
CA PHE A 377 8.07 -8.33 -6.11
C PHE A 377 9.10 -8.22 -7.23
N ALA A 378 10.29 -8.74 -6.97
CA ALA A 378 11.27 -9.03 -8.02
C ALA A 378 10.84 -10.27 -8.81
N LEU A 379 9.75 -10.15 -9.60
CA LEU A 379 9.18 -11.25 -10.40
C LEU A 379 10.19 -11.82 -11.39
N LYS A 380 11.10 -10.97 -11.89
CA LYS A 380 12.30 -11.32 -12.62
C LYS A 380 13.47 -10.47 -12.10
N PRO A 381 14.50 -11.09 -11.47
CA PRO A 381 15.61 -10.35 -10.90
C PRO A 381 16.25 -9.34 -11.89
N GLY A 382 16.50 -8.12 -11.42
CA GLY A 382 17.09 -7.05 -12.23
C GLY A 382 16.19 -6.46 -13.32
N THR A 383 14.91 -6.85 -13.35
CA THR A 383 13.90 -6.23 -14.22
C THR A 383 13.08 -5.23 -13.38
N PRO A 384 12.93 -3.97 -13.83
CA PRO A 384 12.16 -2.98 -13.09
C PRO A 384 10.66 -3.33 -13.11
N ASN A 385 9.94 -3.02 -12.02
CA ASN A 385 8.48 -3.09 -11.93
C ASN A 385 7.82 -1.89 -12.66
N ALA A 386 6.48 -1.73 -12.53
CA ALA A 386 5.74 -0.62 -13.13
C ALA A 386 6.26 0.77 -12.70
N PHE A 387 6.79 0.89 -11.47
CA PHE A 387 7.41 2.13 -10.94
C PHE A 387 8.89 2.31 -11.33
N GLY A 388 9.43 1.47 -12.20
CA GLY A 388 10.85 1.53 -12.57
C GLY A 388 11.80 1.03 -11.50
N VAL A 389 11.31 0.43 -10.42
CA VAL A 389 12.13 -0.04 -9.29
C VAL A 389 12.52 -1.50 -9.49
N MET A 390 13.84 -1.76 -9.41
CA MET A 390 14.38 -3.10 -9.51
C MET A 390 14.42 -3.82 -8.16
N GLY A 391 14.47 -5.14 -8.19
CA GLY A 391 14.69 -6.01 -7.04
C GLY A 391 15.46 -7.28 -7.43
N TYR A 392 15.93 -7.96 -6.40
CA TYR A 392 16.64 -9.24 -6.53
C TYR A 392 16.08 -10.25 -5.52
N ASP A 393 16.85 -11.28 -5.20
CA ASP A 393 16.40 -12.46 -4.43
C ASP A 393 15.74 -12.11 -3.08
N ALA A 394 16.19 -11.04 -2.40
CA ALA A 394 15.60 -10.62 -1.15
C ALA A 394 14.09 -10.32 -1.27
N ASN A 395 13.67 -9.80 -2.44
CA ASN A 395 12.27 -9.48 -2.74
C ASN A 395 11.66 -10.42 -3.80
N ALA A 396 12.19 -11.61 -4.00
CA ALA A 396 11.57 -12.62 -4.86
C ALA A 396 10.26 -13.14 -4.24
N PRO A 397 9.22 -13.47 -5.04
CA PRO A 397 7.96 -13.96 -4.52
C PRO A 397 8.11 -15.37 -3.94
N GLU A 398 7.52 -15.57 -2.76
CA GLU A 398 7.40 -16.85 -2.07
C GLU A 398 6.00 -16.96 -1.45
N PRO A 399 5.41 -18.16 -1.29
CA PRO A 399 4.09 -18.35 -0.67
C PRO A 399 3.97 -17.66 0.68
N GLY A 400 2.98 -16.76 0.83
CA GLY A 400 2.72 -16.03 2.08
C GLY A 400 3.66 -14.85 2.38
N LYS A 401 4.68 -14.63 1.56
CA LYS A 401 5.61 -13.48 1.67
C LYS A 401 4.93 -12.17 1.30
N ARG A 402 5.31 -11.09 1.96
CA ARG A 402 4.91 -9.73 1.63
C ARG A 402 5.88 -9.11 0.64
N MET A 403 5.35 -8.48 -0.40
CA MET A 403 6.17 -7.73 -1.33
C MET A 403 6.70 -6.45 -0.68
N LEU A 404 7.92 -6.07 -1.07
CA LEU A 404 8.54 -4.83 -0.62
C LEU A 404 7.69 -3.63 -1.03
N SER A 405 7.50 -2.69 -0.11
CA SER A 405 6.75 -1.45 -0.34
C SER A 405 7.66 -0.23 -0.25
N SER A 406 7.22 0.91 -0.78
CA SER A 406 7.83 2.22 -0.52
C SER A 406 6.91 3.14 0.31
N MET A 407 5.72 2.67 0.70
CA MET A 407 4.81 3.40 1.58
C MET A 407 5.44 3.66 2.94
N THR A 408 5.44 4.91 3.41
CA THR A 408 6.18 5.33 4.60
C THR A 408 5.31 6.25 5.46
N PRO A 409 4.42 5.66 6.25
CA PRO A 409 3.74 6.45 7.28
C PRO A 409 4.69 6.86 8.38
#